data_e1cc453ec871c53e6eb1e286a91a2c5e
#
_entry.id   e1cc453ec871c53e6eb1e286a91a2c5e
#
_cell.length_a   1.000
_cell.length_b   1.000
_cell.length_c   1.000
_cell.angle_alpha   90.00
_cell.angle_beta   90.00
_cell.angle_gamma   90.00
#
_symmetry.space_group_name_H-M   'P 1'
#
loop_
_entity.id
_entity.type
_entity.pdbx_description
1 polymer ?
#
loop_
_entity_poly.entity_id
_entity_poly.type
_entity_poly.pdbx_seq_one_letter_code
_entity_poly.pdbx_strand_id
1 'polypeptide(L)'
;MNINSANPPLVMVHGWGGSHQETWQKSGVEQLLTESGRTVIGVDLLGHGTAAKPHDPAAYSDISEPIRTAIGARSSTVDAVGFSLGAIALLHAATVNPNYFRRLMLVGIGNGVLDEHDPSETQRIVGGIEGTSATHDVLARQFGNYAKKTSNDPSALKAVLLRPRSKPFEPKDLKTISARVSVVIGDRDFVLPADRLIESFENCELTILKNCDHFATPENFGFIDQLLEFFGAE
;
A
#
# COMPACT_ATOMS: atom_id res chain seq x y z
N MET A 1 29.39 -11.11 23.88
CA MET A 1 28.62 -9.86 23.80
C MET A 1 27.86 -9.92 22.50
N ASN A 2 26.54 -10.22 22.55
CA ASN A 2 25.71 -10.19 21.35
C ASN A 2 25.61 -8.72 20.91
N ILE A 3 26.13 -8.45 19.72
CA ILE A 3 25.85 -7.23 19.01
C ILE A 3 24.33 -7.30 18.70
N ASN A 4 23.52 -6.51 19.38
CA ASN A 4 22.13 -6.28 19.00
C ASN A 4 22.14 -5.89 17.53
N SER A 5 21.81 -6.81 16.63
CA SER A 5 21.57 -6.46 15.25
C SER A 5 20.31 -5.58 15.26
N ALA A 6 20.51 -4.27 15.13
CA ALA A 6 19.39 -3.34 15.05
C ALA A 6 18.38 -3.86 14.01
N ASN A 7 17.10 -3.85 14.35
CA ASN A 7 16.06 -4.25 13.40
C ASN A 7 16.24 -3.49 12.07
N PRO A 8 16.04 -4.13 10.91
CA PRO A 8 16.08 -3.43 9.63
C PRO A 8 15.13 -2.23 9.63
N PRO A 9 15.45 -1.16 8.89
CA PRO A 9 14.51 -0.05 8.73
C PRO A 9 13.16 -0.53 8.22
N LEU A 10 12.08 0.16 8.63
CA LEU A 10 10.71 -0.11 8.19
C LEU A 10 10.30 0.94 7.17
N VAL A 11 10.06 0.51 5.94
CA VAL A 11 9.52 1.33 4.85
C VAL A 11 8.00 1.38 4.99
N MET A 12 7.43 2.60 5.00
CA MET A 12 5.97 2.80 5.14
C MET A 12 5.42 3.52 3.90
N VAL A 13 4.47 2.87 3.21
CA VAL A 13 3.91 3.36 1.94
C VAL A 13 2.40 3.51 2.06
N HIS A 14 1.91 4.72 1.80
CA HIS A 14 0.49 5.08 1.90
C HIS A 14 -0.34 4.60 0.70
N GLY A 15 -1.68 4.68 0.81
CA GLY A 15 -2.62 4.38 -0.26
C GLY A 15 -2.87 5.57 -1.21
N TRP A 16 -3.64 5.32 -2.27
CA TRP A 16 -4.05 6.37 -3.21
C TRP A 16 -4.77 7.51 -2.50
N GLY A 17 -4.42 8.74 -2.83
CA GLY A 17 -4.96 9.97 -2.22
C GLY A 17 -4.47 10.24 -0.80
N GLY A 18 -3.63 9.38 -0.22
CA GLY A 18 -2.94 9.59 1.05
C GLY A 18 -1.58 10.24 0.88
N SER A 19 -0.82 10.27 1.97
CA SER A 19 0.59 10.60 2.02
C SER A 19 1.21 9.93 3.24
N HIS A 20 2.52 9.92 3.33
CA HIS A 20 3.20 9.44 4.53
C HIS A 20 2.70 10.18 5.78
N GLN A 21 2.60 11.51 5.69
CA GLN A 21 2.12 12.34 6.78
C GLN A 21 0.68 12.01 7.19
N GLU A 22 -0.24 11.94 6.19
CA GLU A 22 -1.67 11.74 6.48
C GLU A 22 -1.97 10.33 6.99
N THR A 23 -1.31 9.31 6.42
CA THR A 23 -1.62 7.92 6.72
C THR A 23 -0.92 7.42 7.98
N TRP A 24 0.36 7.79 8.19
CA TRP A 24 1.20 7.17 9.20
C TRP A 24 1.59 8.10 10.34
N GLN A 25 1.84 9.40 10.07
CA GLN A 25 2.22 10.34 11.12
C GLN A 25 1.02 10.85 11.89
N LYS A 26 -0.03 11.33 11.21
CA LYS A 26 -1.23 11.86 11.88
C LYS A 26 -2.04 10.80 12.62
N SER A 27 -2.00 9.55 12.18
CA SER A 27 -2.60 8.42 12.92
C SER A 27 -1.83 8.05 14.19
N GLY A 28 -0.59 8.57 14.36
CA GLY A 28 0.30 8.21 15.46
C GLY A 28 1.04 6.88 15.29
N VAL A 29 0.76 6.12 14.23
CA VAL A 29 1.36 4.80 13.98
C VAL A 29 2.87 4.87 13.87
N GLU A 30 3.42 5.85 13.13
CA GLU A 30 4.87 6.04 13.02
C GLU A 30 5.51 6.32 14.39
N GLN A 31 4.86 7.13 15.24
CA GLN A 31 5.36 7.43 16.57
C GLN A 31 5.46 6.17 17.42
N LEU A 32 4.42 5.33 17.45
CA LEU A 32 4.41 4.06 18.19
C LEU A 32 5.54 3.13 17.75
N LEU A 33 5.78 3.02 16.44
CA LEU A 33 6.89 2.22 15.89
C LEU A 33 8.25 2.78 16.27
N THR A 34 8.41 4.10 16.22
CA THR A 34 9.67 4.78 16.60
C THR A 34 9.95 4.61 18.10
N GLU A 35 8.93 4.75 18.93
CA GLU A 35 9.02 4.53 20.38
C GLU A 35 9.36 3.07 20.73
N SER A 36 8.94 2.11 19.87
CA SER A 36 9.36 0.70 19.97
C SER A 36 10.76 0.42 19.42
N GLY A 37 11.53 1.45 19.07
CA GLY A 37 12.92 1.32 18.60
C GLY A 37 13.09 1.07 17.10
N ARG A 38 12.02 1.25 16.27
CA ARG A 38 12.13 1.10 14.82
C ARG A 38 12.62 2.38 14.15
N THR A 39 13.51 2.21 13.18
CA THR A 39 13.84 3.28 12.23
C THR A 39 12.84 3.25 11.09
N VAL A 40 12.09 4.34 10.89
CA VAL A 40 11.06 4.44 9.84
C VAL A 40 11.60 5.17 8.61
N ILE A 41 11.24 4.71 7.43
CA ILE A 41 11.45 5.35 6.13
C ILE A 41 10.09 5.59 5.51
N GLY A 42 9.60 6.83 5.58
CA GLY A 42 8.37 7.23 4.93
C GLY A 42 8.54 7.45 3.44
N VAL A 43 7.61 6.96 2.64
CA VAL A 43 7.63 7.12 1.18
C VAL A 43 6.34 7.78 0.72
N ASP A 44 6.44 8.95 0.09
CA ASP A 44 5.37 9.52 -0.71
C ASP A 44 5.47 8.99 -2.15
N LEU A 45 4.42 8.31 -2.63
CA LEU A 45 4.34 7.87 -4.02
C LEU A 45 4.21 9.07 -4.95
N LEU A 46 4.73 8.96 -6.17
CA LEU A 46 4.55 10.00 -7.19
C LEU A 46 3.06 10.40 -7.29
N GLY A 47 2.78 11.68 -7.41
CA GLY A 47 1.40 12.23 -7.43
C GLY A 47 0.82 12.51 -6.04
N HIS A 48 1.53 12.20 -4.94
CA HIS A 48 1.02 12.27 -3.57
C HIS A 48 1.95 13.07 -2.66
N GLY A 49 1.42 13.49 -1.51
CA GLY A 49 2.19 14.11 -0.43
C GLY A 49 3.12 15.21 -0.91
N THR A 50 4.41 15.07 -0.60
CA THR A 50 5.49 16.01 -0.99
C THR A 50 6.14 15.65 -2.32
N ALA A 51 5.81 14.47 -2.91
CA ALA A 51 6.35 14.05 -4.19
C ALA A 51 5.82 14.93 -5.36
N ALA A 52 6.53 14.90 -6.48
CA ALA A 52 6.09 15.58 -7.71
C ALA A 52 4.71 15.06 -8.16
N LYS A 53 3.90 15.93 -8.77
CA LYS A 53 2.51 15.66 -9.14
C LYS A 53 2.26 15.87 -10.65
N PRO A 54 2.92 15.08 -11.53
CA PRO A 54 2.66 15.18 -12.96
C PRO A 54 1.20 14.83 -13.30
N HIS A 55 0.63 15.49 -14.31
CA HIS A 55 -0.73 15.21 -14.77
C HIS A 55 -0.78 14.23 -15.95
N ASP A 56 0.38 13.83 -16.48
CA ASP A 56 0.47 12.82 -17.54
C ASP A 56 0.41 11.40 -16.91
N PRO A 57 -0.57 10.57 -17.27
CA PRO A 57 -0.64 9.18 -16.81
C PRO A 57 0.61 8.36 -17.11
N ALA A 58 1.35 8.64 -18.19
CA ALA A 58 2.55 7.91 -18.56
C ALA A 58 3.67 8.05 -17.51
N ALA A 59 3.70 9.15 -16.74
CA ALA A 59 4.65 9.36 -15.66
C ALA A 59 4.54 8.33 -14.53
N TYR A 60 3.40 7.63 -14.43
CA TYR A 60 3.09 6.68 -13.38
C TYR A 60 3.22 5.21 -13.80
N SER A 61 3.94 4.95 -14.89
CA SER A 61 4.14 3.58 -15.40
C SER A 61 4.85 2.65 -14.41
N ASP A 62 5.69 3.20 -13.53
CA ASP A 62 6.37 2.46 -12.47
C ASP A 62 6.08 3.06 -11.10
N ILE A 63 5.04 2.54 -10.44
CA ILE A 63 4.63 2.99 -9.10
C ILE A 63 5.58 2.54 -7.99
N SER A 64 6.49 1.61 -8.26
CA SER A 64 7.44 1.09 -7.28
C SER A 64 8.79 1.84 -7.24
N GLU A 65 9.04 2.69 -8.20
CA GLU A 65 10.29 3.46 -8.30
C GLU A 65 10.60 4.27 -7.03
N PRO A 66 9.67 5.04 -6.42
CA PRO A 66 9.95 5.79 -5.19
C PRO A 66 10.38 4.88 -4.03
N ILE A 67 9.83 3.66 -3.96
CA ILE A 67 10.18 2.67 -2.93
C ILE A 67 11.62 2.19 -3.14
N ARG A 68 11.96 1.78 -4.37
CA ARG A 68 13.32 1.32 -4.69
C ARG A 68 14.36 2.41 -4.48
N THR A 69 14.03 3.66 -4.80
CA THR A 69 14.88 4.83 -4.52
C THR A 69 15.07 5.03 -3.01
N ALA A 70 14.01 4.95 -2.22
CA ALA A 70 14.07 5.09 -0.75
C ALA A 70 14.88 3.97 -0.08
N ILE A 71 14.77 2.72 -0.57
CA ILE A 71 15.60 1.60 -0.14
C ILE A 71 17.06 1.83 -0.57
N GLY A 72 17.26 2.37 -1.79
CA GLY A 72 18.57 2.67 -2.34
C GLY A 72 19.47 1.46 -2.51
N ALA A 73 20.77 1.70 -2.54
CA ALA A 73 21.79 0.65 -2.64
C ALA A 73 22.14 0.00 -1.28
N ARG A 74 21.14 -0.19 -0.42
CA ARG A 74 21.37 -0.85 0.88
C ARG A 74 21.78 -2.30 0.67
N SER A 75 22.79 -2.72 1.39
CA SER A 75 23.28 -4.09 1.37
C SER A 75 22.45 -5.04 2.23
N SER A 76 21.55 -4.51 3.07
CA SER A 76 20.67 -5.28 3.96
C SER A 76 19.22 -5.17 3.52
N THR A 77 18.45 -6.22 3.77
CA THR A 77 17.00 -6.21 3.62
C THR A 77 16.34 -5.16 4.52
N VAL A 78 15.12 -4.73 4.16
CA VAL A 78 14.26 -3.85 4.97
C VAL A 78 12.99 -4.58 5.35
N ASP A 79 12.27 -4.07 6.36
CA ASP A 79 10.87 -4.42 6.58
C ASP A 79 9.99 -3.40 5.81
N ALA A 80 8.78 -3.77 5.43
CA ALA A 80 7.89 -2.83 4.76
C ALA A 80 6.41 -3.06 5.06
N VAL A 81 5.66 -1.96 5.15
CA VAL A 81 4.20 -1.96 5.17
C VAL A 81 3.66 -1.04 4.10
N GLY A 82 2.65 -1.48 3.36
CA GLY A 82 1.96 -0.68 2.38
C GLY A 82 0.45 -0.82 2.47
N PHE A 83 -0.25 0.29 2.30
CA PHE A 83 -1.70 0.31 2.27
C PHE A 83 -2.20 0.51 0.83
N SER A 84 -3.13 -0.35 0.38
CA SER A 84 -3.83 -0.21 -0.91
C SER A 84 -2.86 -0.04 -2.09
N LEU A 85 -2.82 1.10 -2.75
CA LEU A 85 -1.85 1.40 -3.81
C LEU A 85 -0.40 1.20 -3.35
N GLY A 86 -0.09 1.53 -2.10
CA GLY A 86 1.23 1.30 -1.51
C GLY A 86 1.57 -0.19 -1.37
N ALA A 87 0.59 -1.04 -1.06
CA ALA A 87 0.78 -2.49 -1.02
C ALA A 87 1.04 -3.05 -2.43
N ILE A 88 0.32 -2.57 -3.44
CA ILE A 88 0.56 -2.94 -4.85
C ILE A 88 1.97 -2.50 -5.30
N ALA A 89 2.38 -1.28 -4.93
CA ALA A 89 3.71 -0.76 -5.26
C ALA A 89 4.83 -1.58 -4.57
N LEU A 90 4.62 -2.02 -3.33
CA LEU A 90 5.53 -2.93 -2.63
C LEU A 90 5.62 -4.30 -3.30
N LEU A 91 4.50 -4.87 -3.76
CA LEU A 91 4.52 -6.13 -4.52
C LEU A 91 5.35 -5.99 -5.81
N HIS A 92 5.18 -4.87 -6.55
CA HIS A 92 6.02 -4.62 -7.72
C HIS A 92 7.51 -4.52 -7.35
N ALA A 93 7.86 -3.84 -6.26
CA ALA A 93 9.25 -3.78 -5.80
C ALA A 93 9.77 -5.17 -5.41
N ALA A 94 8.95 -5.99 -4.75
CA ALA A 94 9.32 -7.33 -4.30
C ALA A 94 9.48 -8.31 -5.48
N THR A 95 8.67 -8.22 -6.53
CA THR A 95 8.82 -9.08 -7.72
C THR A 95 10.04 -8.71 -8.55
N VAL A 96 10.47 -7.42 -8.55
CA VAL A 96 11.72 -7.00 -9.19
C VAL A 96 12.94 -7.49 -8.41
N ASN A 97 12.90 -7.47 -7.09
CA ASN A 97 13.94 -8.02 -6.24
C ASN A 97 13.33 -8.73 -5.02
N PRO A 98 13.16 -10.07 -5.09
CA PRO A 98 12.53 -10.87 -4.02
C PRO A 98 13.23 -10.80 -2.66
N ASN A 99 14.48 -10.34 -2.62
CA ASN A 99 15.29 -10.25 -1.41
C ASN A 99 15.29 -8.84 -0.76
N TYR A 100 14.51 -7.90 -1.26
CA TYR A 100 14.44 -6.56 -0.66
C TYR A 100 13.89 -6.59 0.77
N PHE A 101 12.93 -7.47 1.02
CA PHE A 101 12.15 -7.44 2.25
C PHE A 101 12.40 -8.67 3.11
N ARG A 102 12.59 -8.44 4.43
CA ARG A 102 12.59 -9.48 5.46
C ARG A 102 11.15 -9.81 5.88
N ARG A 103 10.36 -8.75 6.15
CA ARG A 103 8.94 -8.82 6.50
C ARG A 103 8.18 -7.84 5.61
N LEU A 104 7.04 -8.27 5.11
CA LEU A 104 6.20 -7.50 4.20
C LEU A 104 4.74 -7.55 4.65
N MET A 105 4.19 -6.41 5.08
CA MET A 105 2.78 -6.30 5.41
C MET A 105 2.03 -5.59 4.28
N LEU A 106 1.04 -6.27 3.72
CA LEU A 106 0.21 -5.82 2.60
C LEU A 106 -1.20 -5.56 3.12
N VAL A 107 -1.62 -4.31 3.14
CA VAL A 107 -2.85 -3.87 3.77
C VAL A 107 -3.86 -3.42 2.72
N GLY A 108 -5.10 -3.92 2.78
CA GLY A 108 -6.18 -3.49 1.89
C GLY A 108 -5.95 -3.87 0.41
N ILE A 109 -5.47 -5.07 0.15
CA ILE A 109 -5.42 -5.68 -1.18
C ILE A 109 -5.93 -7.12 -1.13
N GLY A 110 -6.50 -7.60 -2.22
CA GLY A 110 -7.08 -8.93 -2.33
C GLY A 110 -6.79 -9.58 -3.69
N ASN A 111 -7.63 -10.53 -4.08
CA ASN A 111 -7.47 -11.32 -5.31
C ASN A 111 -7.38 -10.48 -6.59
N GLY A 112 -7.96 -9.27 -6.60
CA GLY A 112 -7.96 -8.39 -7.77
C GLY A 112 -6.58 -8.01 -8.31
N VAL A 113 -5.50 -8.18 -7.53
CA VAL A 113 -4.13 -7.96 -8.02
C VAL A 113 -3.65 -9.09 -8.95
N LEU A 114 -4.33 -10.24 -8.93
CA LEU A 114 -4.07 -11.40 -9.78
C LEU A 114 -4.94 -11.42 -11.03
N ASP A 115 -5.90 -10.50 -11.15
CA ASP A 115 -6.86 -10.46 -12.24
C ASP A 115 -6.53 -9.35 -13.24
N GLU A 116 -6.94 -9.55 -14.50
CA GLU A 116 -6.84 -8.50 -15.50
C GLU A 116 -7.64 -7.27 -15.07
N HIS A 117 -7.04 -6.13 -15.27
CA HIS A 117 -7.65 -4.86 -14.90
C HIS A 117 -8.85 -4.54 -15.79
N ASP A 118 -10.01 -4.26 -15.20
CA ASP A 118 -11.16 -3.74 -15.91
C ASP A 118 -11.08 -2.20 -16.04
N PRO A 119 -10.89 -1.67 -17.27
CA PRO A 119 -10.84 -0.22 -17.48
C PRO A 119 -12.12 0.51 -17.06
N SER A 120 -13.29 -0.18 -17.06
CA SER A 120 -14.57 0.41 -16.68
C SER A 120 -14.61 0.79 -15.20
N GLU A 121 -13.98 -0.01 -14.34
CA GLU A 121 -13.83 0.31 -12.91
C GLU A 121 -12.97 1.56 -12.68
N THR A 122 -11.87 1.73 -13.44
CA THR A 122 -11.08 2.96 -13.38
C THR A 122 -11.92 4.17 -13.82
N GLN A 123 -12.65 4.07 -14.93
CA GLN A 123 -13.48 5.18 -15.43
C GLN A 123 -14.60 5.53 -14.44
N ARG A 124 -15.18 4.54 -13.79
CA ARG A 124 -16.18 4.73 -12.73
C ARG A 124 -15.61 5.56 -11.56
N ILE A 125 -14.41 5.24 -11.07
CA ILE A 125 -13.74 5.98 -9.99
C ILE A 125 -13.33 7.39 -10.46
N VAL A 126 -12.83 7.53 -11.68
CA VAL A 126 -12.53 8.83 -12.31
C VAL A 126 -13.78 9.71 -12.34
N GLY A 127 -14.96 9.16 -12.68
CA GLY A 127 -16.23 9.85 -12.63
C GLY A 127 -16.55 10.41 -11.23
N GLY A 128 -16.14 9.73 -10.16
CA GLY A 128 -16.23 10.22 -8.80
C GLY A 128 -15.39 11.48 -8.55
N ILE A 129 -14.15 11.49 -9.06
CA ILE A 129 -13.25 12.64 -8.95
C ILE A 129 -13.80 13.85 -9.73
N GLU A 130 -14.30 13.61 -10.93
CA GLU A 130 -14.85 14.63 -11.83
C GLU A 130 -16.26 15.09 -11.44
N GLY A 131 -16.93 14.37 -10.52
CA GLY A 131 -18.28 14.69 -10.08
C GLY A 131 -19.37 14.23 -11.05
N THR A 132 -19.05 13.32 -11.97
CA THR A 132 -19.97 12.76 -12.98
C THR A 132 -20.53 11.40 -12.60
N SER A 133 -20.08 10.82 -11.47
CA SER A 133 -20.57 9.53 -10.97
C SER A 133 -22.05 9.57 -10.58
N ALA A 134 -22.74 8.44 -10.74
CA ALA A 134 -24.12 8.32 -10.30
C ALA A 134 -24.26 8.57 -8.79
N THR A 135 -25.38 9.17 -8.37
CA THR A 135 -25.62 9.54 -6.96
C THR A 135 -25.62 8.33 -6.00
N HIS A 136 -25.99 7.16 -6.51
CA HIS A 136 -25.98 5.92 -5.73
C HIS A 136 -24.60 5.22 -5.68
N ASP A 137 -23.63 5.66 -6.48
CA ASP A 137 -22.27 5.09 -6.45
C ASP A 137 -21.47 5.67 -5.28
N VAL A 138 -21.64 5.03 -4.13
CA VAL A 138 -21.01 5.45 -2.87
C VAL A 138 -19.50 5.41 -2.97
N LEU A 139 -18.94 4.32 -3.56
CA LEU A 139 -17.50 4.12 -3.65
C LEU A 139 -16.84 5.19 -4.53
N ALA A 140 -17.35 5.43 -5.73
CA ALA A 140 -16.82 6.46 -6.62
C ALA A 140 -16.85 7.86 -5.96
N ARG A 141 -17.93 8.18 -5.22
CA ARG A 141 -18.02 9.44 -4.48
C ARG A 141 -17.03 9.53 -3.32
N GLN A 142 -16.78 8.42 -2.61
CA GLN A 142 -15.76 8.39 -1.55
C GLN A 142 -14.37 8.70 -2.13
N PHE A 143 -14.00 8.07 -3.24
CA PHE A 143 -12.75 8.40 -3.95
C PHE A 143 -12.72 9.86 -4.39
N GLY A 144 -13.83 10.40 -4.93
CA GLY A 144 -13.93 11.80 -5.31
C GLY A 144 -13.73 12.76 -4.12
N ASN A 145 -14.32 12.46 -2.96
CA ASN A 145 -14.14 13.25 -1.75
C ASN A 145 -12.70 13.17 -1.24
N TYR A 146 -12.08 11.98 -1.34
CA TYR A 146 -10.70 11.77 -0.93
C TYR A 146 -9.73 12.57 -1.80
N ALA A 147 -9.97 12.61 -3.13
CA ALA A 147 -9.18 13.39 -4.07
C ALA A 147 -9.23 14.90 -3.81
N LYS A 148 -10.34 15.39 -3.28
CA LYS A 148 -10.57 16.82 -3.01
C LYS A 148 -10.05 17.31 -1.66
N LYS A 149 -9.41 16.46 -0.85
CA LYS A 149 -8.75 16.92 0.38
C LYS A 149 -7.71 17.98 0.05
N THR A 150 -7.56 18.99 0.92
CA THR A 150 -6.72 20.18 0.68
C THR A 150 -5.26 19.87 0.35
N SER A 151 -4.74 18.75 0.83
CA SER A 151 -3.36 18.29 0.57
C SER A 151 -3.16 17.65 -0.80
N ASN A 152 -4.23 17.36 -1.54
CA ASN A 152 -4.20 16.59 -2.78
C ASN A 152 -4.30 17.46 -4.03
N ASP A 153 -3.79 16.91 -5.14
CA ASP A 153 -4.00 17.40 -6.51
C ASP A 153 -4.91 16.41 -7.24
N PRO A 154 -6.20 16.72 -7.46
CA PRO A 154 -7.13 15.80 -8.11
C PRO A 154 -6.71 15.40 -9.53
N SER A 155 -6.01 16.28 -10.26
CA SER A 155 -5.54 15.99 -11.63
C SER A 155 -4.40 14.98 -11.62
N ALA A 156 -3.46 15.11 -10.69
CA ALA A 156 -2.40 14.13 -10.50
C ALA A 156 -2.98 12.79 -10.03
N LEU A 157 -3.90 12.79 -9.06
CA LEU A 157 -4.54 11.56 -8.58
C LEU A 157 -5.36 10.85 -9.67
N LYS A 158 -6.03 11.61 -10.55
CA LYS A 158 -6.67 11.06 -11.75
C LYS A 158 -5.64 10.42 -12.69
N ALA A 159 -4.50 11.08 -12.92
CA ALA A 159 -3.43 10.54 -13.76
C ALA A 159 -2.85 9.23 -13.18
N VAL A 160 -2.71 9.13 -11.85
CA VAL A 160 -2.33 7.87 -11.17
C VAL A 160 -3.31 6.74 -11.48
N LEU A 161 -4.62 7.00 -11.49
CA LEU A 161 -5.62 5.98 -11.82
C LEU A 161 -5.56 5.55 -13.29
N LEU A 162 -5.32 6.50 -14.19
CA LEU A 162 -5.27 6.30 -15.63
C LEU A 162 -3.91 5.79 -16.15
N ARG A 163 -2.96 5.56 -15.26
CA ARG A 163 -1.61 5.10 -15.64
C ARG A 163 -1.63 3.84 -16.49
N PRO A 164 -0.62 3.62 -17.34
CA PRO A 164 -0.39 2.33 -17.94
C PRO A 164 -0.35 1.24 -16.87
N ARG A 165 -1.15 0.20 -17.02
CA ARG A 165 -1.23 -0.88 -16.04
C ARG A 165 -0.17 -1.94 -16.33
N SER A 166 0.50 -2.40 -15.27
CA SER A 166 1.30 -3.61 -15.33
C SER A 166 0.38 -4.82 -15.55
N LYS A 167 0.95 -5.92 -16.02
CA LYS A 167 0.24 -7.20 -16.03
C LYS A 167 -0.13 -7.61 -14.61
N PRO A 168 -1.18 -8.43 -14.43
CA PRO A 168 -1.49 -9.06 -13.16
C PRO A 168 -0.28 -9.78 -12.57
N PHE A 169 -0.22 -9.85 -11.26
CA PHE A 169 0.81 -10.67 -10.61
C PHE A 169 0.53 -12.16 -10.88
N GLU A 170 1.55 -12.89 -11.23
CA GLU A 170 1.43 -14.34 -11.39
C GLU A 170 1.80 -15.04 -10.07
N PRO A 171 1.05 -16.05 -9.62
CA PRO A 171 1.35 -16.78 -8.38
C PRO A 171 2.79 -17.32 -8.33
N LYS A 172 3.35 -17.71 -9.48
CA LYS A 172 4.74 -18.18 -9.56
C LYS A 172 5.76 -17.10 -9.17
N ASP A 173 5.48 -15.82 -9.48
CA ASP A 173 6.38 -14.71 -9.17
C ASP A 173 6.27 -14.33 -7.70
N LEU A 174 5.05 -14.35 -7.13
CA LEU A 174 4.81 -14.10 -5.72
C LEU A 174 5.45 -15.16 -4.82
N LYS A 175 5.51 -16.43 -5.25
CA LYS A 175 6.22 -17.51 -4.55
C LYS A 175 7.72 -17.29 -4.43
N THR A 176 8.32 -16.47 -5.28
CA THR A 176 9.75 -16.13 -5.17
C THR A 176 10.06 -15.16 -4.04
N ILE A 177 9.05 -14.49 -3.48
CA ILE A 177 9.22 -13.52 -2.40
C ILE A 177 9.53 -14.28 -1.11
N SER A 178 10.76 -14.20 -0.64
CA SER A 178 11.24 -14.90 0.55
C SER A 178 10.83 -14.25 1.88
N ALA A 179 10.26 -13.05 1.83
CA ALA A 179 9.79 -12.34 3.01
C ALA A 179 8.70 -13.12 3.76
N ARG A 180 8.66 -12.99 5.09
CA ARG A 180 7.43 -13.31 5.84
C ARG A 180 6.38 -12.27 5.46
N VAL A 181 5.24 -12.73 4.90
CA VAL A 181 4.17 -11.86 4.43
C VAL A 181 3.01 -11.87 5.42
N SER A 182 2.44 -10.70 5.68
CA SER A 182 1.17 -10.55 6.39
C SER A 182 0.21 -9.76 5.51
N VAL A 183 -0.99 -10.25 5.30
CA VAL A 183 -2.08 -9.55 4.61
C VAL A 183 -3.13 -9.16 5.63
N VAL A 184 -3.49 -7.87 5.66
CA VAL A 184 -4.49 -7.33 6.61
C VAL A 184 -5.61 -6.64 5.83
N ILE A 185 -6.86 -7.07 6.05
CA ILE A 185 -8.02 -6.58 5.29
C ILE A 185 -9.21 -6.41 6.26
N GLY A 186 -10.01 -5.36 6.05
CA GLY A 186 -11.29 -5.20 6.74
C GLY A 186 -12.36 -6.19 6.21
N ASP A 187 -13.25 -6.67 7.08
CA ASP A 187 -14.35 -7.59 6.70
C ASP A 187 -15.42 -6.94 5.80
N ARG A 188 -15.38 -5.60 5.65
CA ARG A 188 -16.24 -4.81 4.76
C ARG A 188 -15.45 -4.12 3.65
N ASP A 189 -14.20 -4.53 3.45
CA ASP A 189 -13.36 -3.98 2.39
C ASP A 189 -13.79 -4.53 1.03
N PHE A 190 -13.90 -3.66 0.03
CA PHE A 190 -14.29 -4.00 -1.33
C PHE A 190 -13.24 -4.83 -2.08
N VAL A 191 -12.02 -4.98 -1.55
CA VAL A 191 -10.96 -5.78 -2.18
C VAL A 191 -11.09 -7.28 -1.90
N LEU A 192 -11.97 -7.69 -0.98
CA LEU A 192 -12.22 -9.12 -0.72
C LEU A 192 -12.84 -9.81 -1.95
N PRO A 193 -12.59 -11.11 -2.12
CA PRO A 193 -11.79 -12.02 -1.31
C PRO A 193 -10.28 -11.93 -1.54
N ALA A 194 -9.48 -12.64 -0.71
CA ALA A 194 -8.03 -12.65 -0.78
C ALA A 194 -7.39 -14.06 -0.73
N ASP A 195 -8.20 -15.10 -0.81
CA ASP A 195 -7.77 -16.50 -0.71
C ASP A 195 -6.69 -16.85 -1.73
N ARG A 196 -6.90 -16.54 -3.03
CA ARG A 196 -5.92 -16.78 -4.09
C ARG A 196 -4.61 -16.01 -3.89
N LEU A 197 -4.72 -14.78 -3.38
CA LEU A 197 -3.53 -13.96 -3.08
C LEU A 197 -2.70 -14.62 -1.96
N ILE A 198 -3.35 -15.05 -0.88
CA ILE A 198 -2.67 -15.71 0.24
C ILE A 198 -1.97 -16.99 -0.22
N GLU A 199 -2.66 -17.82 -1.00
CA GLU A 199 -2.13 -19.07 -1.55
C GLU A 199 -0.96 -18.87 -2.53
N SER A 200 -0.79 -17.64 -3.03
CA SER A 200 0.30 -17.30 -3.95
C SER A 200 1.64 -17.06 -3.24
N PHE A 201 1.69 -17.01 -1.91
CA PHE A 201 2.94 -16.89 -1.14
C PHE A 201 3.30 -18.21 -0.45
N GLU A 202 4.58 -18.42 -0.19
CA GLU A 202 5.03 -19.59 0.60
C GLU A 202 4.78 -19.40 2.10
N ASN A 203 4.89 -18.16 2.60
CA ASN A 203 4.76 -17.84 4.02
C ASN A 203 3.92 -16.56 4.17
N CYS A 204 2.60 -16.73 4.29
CA CYS A 204 1.65 -15.64 4.39
C CYS A 204 0.60 -15.89 5.46
N GLU A 205 0.34 -14.88 6.28
CA GLU A 205 -0.73 -14.86 7.27
C GLU A 205 -1.81 -13.86 6.84
N LEU A 206 -3.10 -14.21 7.06
CA LEU A 206 -4.23 -13.32 6.80
C LEU A 206 -4.86 -12.89 8.13
N THR A 207 -5.01 -11.58 8.29
CA THR A 207 -5.81 -10.99 9.37
C THR A 207 -7.03 -10.28 8.80
N ILE A 208 -8.23 -10.64 9.28
CA ILE A 208 -9.48 -9.96 8.92
C ILE A 208 -9.91 -9.08 10.10
N LEU A 209 -9.94 -7.77 9.86
CA LEU A 209 -10.37 -6.76 10.84
C LEU A 209 -11.91 -6.67 10.87
N LYS A 210 -12.49 -6.85 12.05
CA LYS A 210 -13.95 -6.81 12.21
C LYS A 210 -14.51 -5.39 12.10
N ASN A 211 -15.66 -5.26 11.45
CA ASN A 211 -16.39 -4.00 11.28
C ASN A 211 -15.55 -2.88 10.63
N CYS A 212 -14.62 -3.25 9.77
CA CYS A 212 -13.66 -2.35 9.15
C CYS A 212 -13.84 -2.32 7.63
N ASP A 213 -13.95 -1.14 7.06
CA ASP A 213 -13.90 -0.94 5.60
C ASP A 213 -12.49 -0.50 5.15
N HIS A 214 -12.33 -0.35 3.84
CA HIS A 214 -11.05 0.01 3.24
C HIS A 214 -10.45 1.30 3.83
N PHE A 215 -11.26 2.36 3.90
CA PHE A 215 -10.79 3.69 4.29
C PHE A 215 -10.51 3.82 5.79
N ALA A 216 -11.19 3.03 6.61
CA ALA A 216 -11.00 3.00 8.06
C ALA A 216 -9.78 2.16 8.48
N THR A 217 -9.24 1.32 7.60
CA THR A 217 -8.19 0.35 7.95
C THR A 217 -6.95 1.00 8.58
N PRO A 218 -6.37 2.11 8.08
CA PRO A 218 -5.14 2.69 8.66
C PRO A 218 -5.31 3.22 10.09
N GLU A 219 -6.54 3.55 10.49
CA GLU A 219 -6.86 4.09 11.82
C GLU A 219 -7.49 3.02 12.75
N ASN A 220 -7.65 1.79 12.26
CA ASN A 220 -8.26 0.71 13.03
C ASN A 220 -7.29 0.18 14.10
N PHE A 221 -7.73 0.12 15.36
CA PHE A 221 -6.89 -0.36 16.46
C PHE A 221 -6.38 -1.79 16.25
N GLY A 222 -7.22 -2.69 15.72
CA GLY A 222 -6.79 -4.05 15.42
C GLY A 222 -5.71 -4.12 14.33
N PHE A 223 -5.70 -3.18 13.38
CA PHE A 223 -4.61 -3.03 12.43
C PHE A 223 -3.32 -2.53 13.12
N ILE A 224 -3.44 -1.53 14.00
CA ILE A 224 -2.29 -0.99 14.74
C ILE A 224 -1.66 -2.08 15.61
N ASP A 225 -2.48 -2.87 16.31
CA ASP A 225 -2.00 -4.00 17.12
C ASP A 225 -1.26 -5.03 16.25
N GLN A 226 -1.82 -5.43 15.12
CA GLN A 226 -1.19 -6.36 14.17
C GLN A 226 0.14 -5.80 13.61
N LEU A 227 0.20 -4.51 13.34
CA LEU A 227 1.40 -3.87 12.82
C LEU A 227 2.52 -3.85 13.88
N LEU A 228 2.18 -3.53 15.12
CA LEU A 228 3.14 -3.55 16.24
C LEU A 228 3.60 -4.97 16.57
N GLU A 229 2.71 -5.95 16.52
CA GLU A 229 3.06 -7.36 16.71
C GLU A 229 3.99 -7.87 15.60
N PHE A 230 3.69 -7.53 14.34
CA PHE A 230 4.45 -8.01 13.19
C PHE A 230 5.83 -7.35 13.07
N PHE A 231 5.96 -6.07 13.41
CA PHE A 231 7.19 -5.30 13.27
C PHE A 231 7.84 -4.89 14.60
N GLY A 232 7.20 -5.11 15.72
CA GLY A 232 7.73 -4.74 17.03
C GLY A 232 9.14 -5.28 17.28
N ALA A 233 9.84 -4.71 18.25
CA ALA A 233 11.17 -5.17 18.65
C ALA A 233 11.08 -6.61 19.18
N GLU A 234 11.91 -7.51 18.66
CA GLU A 234 12.19 -8.82 19.23
C GLU A 234 13.09 -8.69 20.45
#